data_1d6660b7e10c2ef601d52f5db08fbb5c
#
_entry.id   1d6660b7e10c2ef601d52f5db08fbb5c
#
_cell.length_a   1.000
_cell.length_b   1.000
_cell.length_c   1.000
_cell.angle_alpha   90.00
_cell.angle_beta   90.00
_cell.angle_gamma   90.00
#
_symmetry.space_group_name_H-M   'P 1'
#
loop_
_entity.id
_entity.type
_entity.pdbx_description
1 polymer ?
#
loop_
_entity_poly.entity_id
_entity_poly.type
_entity_poly.pdbx_seq_one_letter_code
_entity_poly.pdbx_strand_id
1 'polypeptide(L)'
;VVNMDVIERNRPTELDQGAQPRRPSPGGGIALDINLTAPRRVFVKGRGLDVELSLDAHVGGTTFAPRLDGVARMVRGEYDFAGKRFEFDDNGVVTLSTQLDRIRLNLSARREDSSLTAIIRVQGTAAKPEITLTSTPELPSDEVLSQVLFGASAAQLSPIEAAQLASALAALAGGGGFDVIGNLRSFARLDRLAFAEGAAGMTVAGGKYVTDDVYLEIIGGGREGPEAQVEWRIRRTLSLVSRIGGQGDAKLSVRWRKDY
;
A
#
# COMPACT_ATOMS: atom_id res chain seq x y z
N VAL A 1 -64.36 -31.13 -11.27
CA VAL A 1 -64.10 -30.47 -12.55
C VAL A 1 -64.30 -28.97 -12.32
N VAL A 2 -63.21 -28.24 -12.18
CA VAL A 2 -63.26 -26.77 -12.02
C VAL A 2 -62.97 -26.19 -13.40
N ASN A 3 -63.97 -25.53 -13.95
CA ASN A 3 -63.87 -24.81 -15.20
C ASN A 3 -63.32 -23.40 -14.92
N MET A 4 -62.09 -23.11 -15.36
CA MET A 4 -61.54 -21.76 -15.29
C MET A 4 -61.73 -21.09 -16.65
N ASP A 5 -62.68 -20.15 -16.72
CA ASP A 5 -62.79 -19.25 -17.84
C ASP A 5 -61.60 -18.29 -17.85
N VAL A 6 -60.70 -18.46 -18.81
CA VAL A 6 -59.64 -17.52 -19.12
C VAL A 6 -60.26 -16.34 -19.86
N ILE A 7 -60.47 -15.22 -19.18
CA ILE A 7 -60.88 -13.96 -19.81
C ILE A 7 -59.65 -13.36 -20.51
N GLU A 8 -59.53 -13.58 -21.80
CA GLU A 8 -58.61 -12.83 -22.68
C GLU A 8 -59.00 -11.34 -22.73
N ARG A 9 -58.45 -10.54 -21.84
CA ARG A 9 -58.47 -9.09 -21.88
C ARG A 9 -57.15 -8.55 -22.38
N ASN A 10 -56.85 -8.70 -23.64
CA ASN A 10 -55.97 -7.82 -24.41
C ASN A 10 -55.83 -8.37 -25.84
N ARG A 11 -56.82 -8.12 -26.67
CA ARG A 11 -56.54 -8.01 -28.11
C ARG A 11 -55.87 -6.66 -28.32
N PRO A 12 -54.67 -6.57 -28.88
CA PRO A 12 -54.14 -5.30 -29.35
C PRO A 12 -54.98 -4.91 -30.58
N THR A 13 -55.81 -3.90 -30.42
CA THR A 13 -56.51 -3.27 -31.49
C THR A 13 -55.50 -2.43 -32.25
N GLU A 14 -55.34 -2.74 -33.52
CA GLU A 14 -54.67 -2.01 -34.59
C GLU A 14 -53.24 -1.53 -34.30
N LEU A 15 -52.32 -2.06 -35.11
CA LEU A 15 -50.99 -1.52 -35.35
C LEU A 15 -51.08 -0.06 -35.72
N ASP A 16 -50.84 0.82 -34.77
CA ASP A 16 -50.56 2.22 -35.01
C ASP A 16 -49.18 2.31 -35.71
N GLN A 17 -49.26 2.42 -37.04
CA GLN A 17 -48.12 2.63 -37.92
C GLN A 17 -47.58 4.05 -37.67
N GLY A 18 -46.80 4.26 -36.63
CA GLY A 18 -46.22 5.57 -36.35
C GLY A 18 -45.41 5.70 -35.07
N ALA A 19 -45.45 4.72 -34.18
CA ALA A 19 -44.62 4.76 -33.00
C ALA A 19 -43.16 4.44 -33.38
N GLN A 20 -42.40 5.45 -33.74
CA GLN A 20 -40.93 5.33 -33.75
C GLN A 20 -40.49 4.75 -32.41
N PRO A 21 -39.61 3.72 -32.43
CA PRO A 21 -39.06 3.21 -31.17
C PRO A 21 -38.44 4.39 -30.43
N ARG A 22 -39.01 4.74 -29.27
CA ARG A 22 -38.43 5.74 -28.37
C ARG A 22 -37.02 5.26 -28.08
N ARG A 23 -36.06 5.93 -28.70
CA ARG A 23 -34.66 5.77 -28.31
C ARG A 23 -34.62 5.96 -26.79
N PRO A 24 -34.06 5.02 -26.02
CA PRO A 24 -33.93 5.25 -24.59
C PRO A 24 -33.14 6.55 -24.42
N SER A 25 -33.73 7.50 -23.74
CA SER A 25 -33.09 8.78 -23.45
C SER A 25 -31.80 8.46 -22.73
N PRO A 26 -30.64 9.02 -23.13
CA PRO A 26 -29.39 8.81 -22.42
C PRO A 26 -29.42 9.60 -21.10
N GLY A 27 -30.06 9.03 -20.09
CA GLY A 27 -30.29 9.66 -18.80
C GLY A 27 -31.14 8.86 -17.82
N GLY A 28 -31.62 7.68 -18.21
CA GLY A 28 -32.49 6.85 -17.37
C GLY A 28 -31.73 5.95 -16.38
N GLY A 29 -30.83 6.51 -15.57
CA GLY A 29 -30.27 5.77 -14.42
C GLY A 29 -31.28 5.69 -13.28
N ILE A 30 -31.21 4.62 -12.50
CA ILE A 30 -31.96 4.49 -11.24
C ILE A 30 -31.42 5.54 -10.27
N ALA A 31 -32.29 6.33 -9.66
CA ALA A 31 -31.91 7.26 -8.60
C ALA A 31 -31.43 6.46 -7.37
N LEU A 32 -30.31 6.88 -6.79
CA LEU A 32 -29.71 6.30 -5.60
C LEU A 32 -29.97 7.22 -4.41
N ASP A 33 -30.37 6.63 -3.30
CA ASP A 33 -30.51 7.26 -2.00
C ASP A 33 -30.23 6.20 -0.92
N ILE A 34 -28.93 5.99 -0.63
CA ILE A 34 -28.49 4.89 0.22
C ILE A 34 -27.69 5.45 1.38
N ASN A 35 -28.14 5.20 2.59
CA ASN A 35 -27.39 5.52 3.80
C ASN A 35 -26.58 4.30 4.25
N LEU A 36 -25.27 4.49 4.42
CA LEU A 36 -24.31 3.47 4.86
C LEU A 36 -23.84 3.83 6.26
N THR A 37 -24.26 3.06 7.25
CA THR A 37 -23.83 3.25 8.64
C THR A 37 -23.17 1.96 9.15
N ALA A 38 -21.89 2.05 9.50
CA ALA A 38 -21.11 0.95 10.04
C ALA A 38 -20.33 1.44 11.28
N PRO A 39 -20.86 1.30 12.49
CA PRO A 39 -20.30 1.96 13.67
C PRO A 39 -18.93 1.41 14.12
N ARG A 40 -18.53 0.21 13.74
CA ARG A 40 -17.24 -0.40 14.10
C ARG A 40 -16.97 -1.67 13.26
N ARG A 41 -17.16 -1.63 11.97
CA ARG A 41 -17.10 -2.84 11.13
C ARG A 41 -16.44 -2.63 9.79
N VAL A 42 -15.72 -1.53 9.62
CA VAL A 42 -14.95 -1.29 8.40
C VAL A 42 -13.49 -1.55 8.71
N PHE A 43 -12.94 -2.60 8.11
CA PHE A 43 -11.54 -2.96 8.29
C PHE A 43 -10.77 -2.67 7.01
N VAL A 44 -9.66 -1.95 7.13
CA VAL A 44 -8.74 -1.70 6.03
C VAL A 44 -7.40 -2.32 6.36
N LYS A 45 -6.99 -3.32 5.54
CA LYS A 45 -5.75 -4.06 5.73
C LYS A 45 -4.91 -4.05 4.46
N GLY A 46 -3.63 -3.84 4.60
CA GLY A 46 -2.67 -3.92 3.51
C GLY A 46 -1.60 -2.84 3.58
N ARG A 47 -0.48 -3.08 2.93
CA ARG A 47 0.68 -2.18 2.87
C ARG A 47 1.15 -1.66 4.24
N GLY A 48 1.17 -2.55 5.23
CA GLY A 48 1.50 -2.19 6.62
C GLY A 48 0.35 -1.60 7.44
N LEU A 49 -0.80 -1.33 6.84
CA LEU A 49 -1.97 -0.76 7.50
C LEU A 49 -2.89 -1.87 8.01
N ASP A 50 -3.32 -1.79 9.25
CA ASP A 50 -4.38 -2.61 9.86
C ASP A 50 -5.23 -1.72 10.75
N VAL A 51 -6.36 -1.23 10.21
CA VAL A 51 -7.22 -0.27 10.91
C VAL A 51 -8.68 -0.68 10.92
N GLU A 52 -9.35 -0.35 11.99
CA GLU A 52 -10.80 -0.44 12.17
C GLU A 52 -11.39 0.98 12.16
N LEU A 53 -12.40 1.18 11.31
CA LEU A 53 -13.08 2.45 11.14
C LEU A 53 -14.56 2.33 11.44
N SER A 54 -15.16 3.41 11.88
CA SER A 54 -16.60 3.64 11.78
C SER A 54 -16.89 4.43 10.51
N LEU A 55 -18.00 4.12 9.86
CA LEU A 55 -18.43 4.76 8.61
C LEU A 55 -19.83 5.31 8.78
N ASP A 56 -20.00 6.56 8.35
CA ASP A 56 -21.30 7.19 8.15
C ASP A 56 -21.25 7.93 6.80
N ALA A 57 -21.96 7.39 5.81
CA ALA A 57 -21.87 7.86 4.45
C ALA A 57 -23.22 7.76 3.73
N HIS A 58 -23.39 8.61 2.74
CA HIS A 58 -24.56 8.66 1.87
C HIS A 58 -24.13 8.50 0.42
N VAL A 59 -24.82 7.60 -0.30
CA VAL A 59 -24.65 7.41 -1.74
C VAL A 59 -25.90 7.89 -2.42
N GLY A 60 -25.80 9.05 -3.08
CA GLY A 60 -26.88 9.66 -3.86
C GLY A 60 -26.60 9.65 -5.37
N GLY A 61 -27.35 10.43 -6.11
CA GLY A 61 -27.20 10.57 -7.56
C GLY A 61 -27.94 9.49 -8.36
N THR A 62 -27.30 8.94 -9.38
CA THR A 62 -27.85 7.87 -10.20
C THR A 62 -26.85 6.74 -10.39
N THR A 63 -27.32 5.57 -10.85
CA THR A 63 -26.44 4.43 -11.15
C THR A 63 -25.34 4.73 -12.17
N PHE A 64 -25.53 5.75 -13.02
CA PHE A 64 -24.52 6.21 -14.00
C PHE A 64 -23.62 7.32 -13.46
N ALA A 65 -24.08 8.04 -12.45
CA ALA A 65 -23.35 9.13 -11.81
C ALA A 65 -23.55 9.09 -10.29
N PRO A 66 -23.00 8.10 -9.58
CA PRO A 66 -23.12 8.00 -8.14
C PRO A 66 -22.34 9.12 -7.46
N ARG A 67 -22.86 9.60 -6.35
CA ARG A 67 -22.21 10.58 -5.48
C ARG A 67 -22.07 9.97 -4.11
N LEU A 68 -20.83 9.94 -3.62
CA LEU A 68 -20.50 9.49 -2.27
C LEU A 68 -20.11 10.72 -1.44
N ASP A 69 -20.78 10.90 -0.33
CA ASP A 69 -20.43 11.87 0.71
C ASP A 69 -20.49 11.19 2.06
N GLY A 70 -19.55 11.48 2.95
CA GLY A 70 -19.57 10.83 4.26
C GLY A 70 -18.31 11.08 5.08
N VAL A 71 -18.24 10.39 6.20
CA VAL A 71 -17.12 10.47 7.14
C VAL A 71 -16.77 9.06 7.63
N ALA A 72 -15.51 8.72 7.55
CA ALA A 72 -14.93 7.59 8.25
C ALA A 72 -14.10 8.09 9.44
N ARG A 73 -14.29 7.50 10.62
CA ARG A 73 -13.56 7.85 11.84
C ARG A 73 -12.72 6.68 12.30
N MET A 74 -11.50 6.97 12.72
CA MET A 74 -10.63 5.96 13.32
C MET A 74 -11.26 5.43 14.61
N VAL A 75 -11.31 4.11 14.76
CA VAL A 75 -11.68 3.45 16.00
C VAL A 75 -10.41 2.96 16.70
N ARG A 76 -9.56 2.30 15.93
CA ARG A 76 -8.23 1.84 16.34
C ARG A 76 -7.47 1.36 15.13
N GLY A 77 -6.17 1.25 15.24
CA GLY A 77 -5.37 0.62 14.20
C GLY A 77 -3.90 0.85 14.37
N GLU A 78 -3.17 0.16 13.53
CA GLU A 78 -1.72 0.18 13.52
C GLU A 78 -1.21 0.40 12.10
N TYR A 79 -0.05 1.01 12.02
CA TYR A 79 0.71 1.16 10.80
C TYR A 79 2.14 0.65 11.00
N ASP A 80 2.54 -0.33 10.22
CA ASP A 80 3.91 -0.81 10.18
C ASP A 80 4.72 0.02 9.17
N PHE A 81 5.65 0.79 9.68
CA PHE A 81 6.58 1.59 8.89
C PHE A 81 7.99 1.02 9.04
N ALA A 82 8.49 0.37 8.00
CA ALA A 82 9.82 -0.26 7.96
C ALA A 82 10.08 -1.21 9.16
N GLY A 83 9.09 -2.03 9.52
CA GLY A 83 9.15 -2.94 10.66
C GLY A 83 8.95 -2.26 12.02
N LYS A 84 8.59 -0.98 12.03
CA LYS A 84 8.30 -0.21 13.23
C LYS A 84 6.80 0.09 13.31
N ARG A 85 6.17 -0.35 14.38
CA ARG A 85 4.72 -0.22 14.59
C ARG A 85 4.38 1.17 15.17
N PHE A 86 3.43 1.82 14.53
CA PHE A 86 2.79 3.04 14.98
C PHE A 86 1.32 2.77 15.29
N GLU A 87 0.80 3.31 16.37
CA GLU A 87 -0.61 3.22 16.74
C GLU A 87 -1.35 4.48 16.33
N PHE A 88 -2.49 4.32 15.65
CA PHE A 88 -3.33 5.45 15.28
C PHE A 88 -4.07 6.02 16.48
N ASP A 89 -4.16 7.34 16.52
CA ASP A 89 -5.03 8.04 17.45
C ASP A 89 -6.50 7.84 17.05
N ASP A 90 -7.39 7.74 18.03
CA ASP A 90 -8.83 7.54 17.87
C ASP A 90 -9.58 8.78 17.32
N ASN A 91 -8.92 9.92 17.26
CA ASN A 91 -9.46 11.17 16.72
C ASN A 91 -9.27 11.31 15.20
N GLY A 92 -8.69 10.29 14.54
CA GLY A 92 -8.47 10.27 13.09
C GLY A 92 -9.78 10.33 12.30
N VAL A 93 -9.82 11.21 11.29
CA VAL A 93 -11.02 11.44 10.45
C VAL A 93 -10.64 11.47 8.99
N VAL A 94 -11.45 10.78 8.17
CA VAL A 94 -11.41 10.84 6.71
C VAL A 94 -12.77 11.29 6.21
N THR A 95 -12.84 12.47 5.57
CA THR A 95 -14.04 12.93 4.88
C THR A 95 -14.07 12.30 3.49
N LEU A 96 -15.13 11.57 3.20
CA LEU A 96 -15.30 10.83 1.94
C LEU A 96 -16.00 11.71 0.90
N SER A 97 -15.61 11.53 -0.35
CA SER A 97 -16.26 12.12 -1.51
C SER A 97 -16.04 11.26 -2.74
N THR A 98 -16.85 11.43 -3.76
CA THR A 98 -16.67 10.77 -5.06
C THR A 98 -15.35 11.15 -5.74
N GLN A 99 -14.84 12.34 -5.48
CA GLN A 99 -13.63 12.87 -6.09
C GLN A 99 -12.45 12.78 -5.12
N LEU A 100 -11.31 12.22 -5.55
CA LEU A 100 -10.13 12.02 -4.72
C LEU A 100 -9.54 13.33 -4.16
N ASP A 101 -9.64 14.41 -4.92
CA ASP A 101 -9.21 15.76 -4.53
C ASP A 101 -10.08 16.40 -3.45
N ARG A 102 -11.27 15.85 -3.22
CA ARG A 102 -12.21 16.28 -2.17
C ARG A 102 -12.21 15.37 -0.95
N ILE A 103 -11.66 14.17 -1.05
CA ILE A 103 -11.45 13.30 0.12
C ILE A 103 -10.37 13.97 0.99
N ARG A 104 -10.74 14.32 2.23
CA ARG A 104 -9.82 14.96 3.17
C ARG A 104 -9.36 13.96 4.21
N LEU A 105 -8.05 13.99 4.47
CA LEU A 105 -7.36 13.16 5.45
C LEU A 105 -6.97 14.02 6.65
N ASN A 106 -7.20 13.52 7.84
CA ASN A 106 -6.68 14.05 9.09
C ASN A 106 -6.45 12.88 10.03
N LEU A 107 -5.26 12.29 9.96
CA LEU A 107 -4.88 11.11 10.70
C LEU A 107 -3.58 11.37 11.44
N SER A 108 -3.44 10.78 12.62
CA SER A 108 -2.23 10.82 13.41
C SER A 108 -1.94 9.43 13.96
N ALA A 109 -0.69 9.04 13.93
CA ALA A 109 -0.22 7.79 14.51
C ALA A 109 1.05 8.04 15.32
N ARG A 110 1.18 7.40 16.46
CA ARG A 110 2.33 7.56 17.37
C ARG A 110 3.04 6.25 17.60
N ARG A 111 4.33 6.37 17.89
CA ARG A 111 5.17 5.30 18.40
C ARG A 111 5.95 5.82 19.57
N GLU A 112 5.81 5.17 20.71
CA GLU A 112 6.61 5.45 21.91
C GLU A 112 7.85 4.58 21.90
N ASP A 113 9.00 5.21 22.09
CA ASP A 113 10.27 4.54 22.32
C ASP A 113 10.90 5.10 23.61
N SER A 114 11.97 4.47 24.10
CA SER A 114 12.62 4.88 25.35
C SER A 114 13.15 6.31 25.36
N SER A 115 13.53 6.83 24.19
CA SER A 115 14.16 8.15 24.02
C SER A 115 13.21 9.23 23.50
N LEU A 116 12.17 8.87 22.75
CA LEU A 116 11.23 9.81 22.15
C LEU A 116 9.88 9.16 21.82
N THR A 117 8.84 9.97 21.70
CA THR A 117 7.58 9.59 21.05
C THR A 117 7.57 10.19 19.65
N ALA A 118 7.67 9.33 18.63
CA ALA A 118 7.53 9.74 17.22
C ALA A 118 6.05 9.82 16.83
N ILE A 119 5.69 10.86 16.08
CA ILE A 119 4.32 11.13 15.65
C ILE A 119 4.31 11.35 14.13
N ILE A 120 3.60 10.49 13.40
CA ILE A 120 3.32 10.64 11.98
C ILE A 120 1.94 11.29 11.86
N ARG A 121 1.85 12.39 11.12
CA ARG A 121 0.59 13.07 10.84
C ARG A 121 0.35 13.10 9.34
N VAL A 122 -0.85 12.70 8.92
CA VAL A 122 -1.28 12.68 7.52
C VAL A 122 -2.46 13.62 7.36
N GLN A 123 -2.27 14.67 6.58
CA GLN A 123 -3.27 15.71 6.32
C GLN A 123 -3.41 15.97 4.82
N GLY A 124 -4.33 16.87 4.44
CA GLY A 124 -4.55 17.24 3.04
C GLY A 124 -5.63 16.40 2.35
N THR A 125 -5.46 16.14 1.08
CA THR A 125 -6.41 15.36 0.27
C THR A 125 -5.86 13.99 -0.10
N ALA A 126 -6.73 13.03 -0.44
CA ALA A 126 -6.29 11.71 -0.91
C ALA A 126 -5.51 11.78 -2.23
N ALA A 127 -5.76 12.81 -3.05
CA ALA A 127 -5.00 13.07 -4.28
C ALA A 127 -3.61 13.67 -3.99
N LYS A 128 -3.49 14.44 -2.89
CA LYS A 128 -2.24 15.10 -2.47
C LYS A 128 -2.14 15.05 -0.94
N PRO A 129 -1.73 13.91 -0.36
CA PRO A 129 -1.52 13.79 1.07
C PRO A 129 -0.24 14.53 1.49
N GLU A 130 -0.32 15.21 2.61
CA GLU A 130 0.80 15.85 3.28
C GLU A 130 1.16 15.04 4.52
N ILE A 131 2.40 14.57 4.58
CA ILE A 131 2.89 13.71 5.65
C ILE A 131 3.95 14.48 6.42
N THR A 132 3.75 14.62 7.72
CA THR A 132 4.72 15.23 8.62
C THR A 132 5.12 14.26 9.70
N LEU A 133 6.42 14.26 10.02
CA LEU A 133 7.00 13.48 11.10
C LEU A 133 7.52 14.46 12.16
N THR A 134 7.03 14.30 13.38
CA THR A 134 7.42 15.09 14.55
C THR A 134 7.71 14.18 15.73
N SER A 135 8.23 14.72 16.83
CA SER A 135 8.47 13.95 18.06
C SER A 135 8.29 14.78 19.34
N THR A 136 8.22 14.05 20.43
CA THR A 136 8.32 14.60 21.78
C THR A 136 9.44 13.86 22.53
N PRO A 137 10.54 14.54 22.95
CA PRO A 137 10.86 15.96 22.73
C PRO A 137 10.98 16.28 21.23
N GLU A 138 10.80 17.54 20.88
CA GLU A 138 10.83 18.01 19.48
C GLU A 138 12.24 17.90 18.90
N LEU A 139 12.36 17.15 17.81
CA LEU A 139 13.61 16.95 17.08
C LEU A 139 13.36 17.20 15.58
N PRO A 140 14.41 17.54 14.80
CA PRO A 140 14.31 17.58 13.34
C PRO A 140 13.83 16.25 12.76
N SER A 141 13.09 16.27 11.67
CA SER A 141 12.43 15.08 11.09
C SER A 141 13.43 14.00 10.64
N ASP A 142 14.63 14.38 10.21
CA ASP A 142 15.73 13.47 9.89
C ASP A 142 16.26 12.76 11.14
N GLU A 143 16.38 13.46 12.26
CA GLU A 143 16.79 12.88 13.54
C GLU A 143 15.70 11.94 14.08
N VAL A 144 14.42 12.35 14.03
CA VAL A 144 13.30 11.49 14.44
C VAL A 144 13.28 10.20 13.62
N LEU A 145 13.43 10.31 12.30
CA LEU A 145 13.42 9.16 11.42
C LEU A 145 14.63 8.25 11.64
N SER A 146 15.80 8.82 11.90
CA SER A 146 17.01 8.08 12.27
C SER A 146 16.81 7.26 13.55
N GLN A 147 16.29 7.90 14.59
CA GLN A 147 16.01 7.25 15.87
C GLN A 147 14.96 6.12 15.69
N VAL A 148 13.90 6.38 14.93
CA VAL A 148 12.85 5.38 14.68
C VAL A 148 13.39 4.19 13.91
N LEU A 149 14.14 4.41 12.83
CA LEU A 149 14.61 3.32 11.95
C LEU A 149 15.78 2.54 12.57
N PHE A 150 16.75 3.25 13.10
CA PHE A 150 18.05 2.67 13.47
C PHE A 150 18.34 2.71 14.98
N GLY A 151 17.55 3.45 15.78
CA GLY A 151 17.80 3.63 17.21
C GLY A 151 19.05 4.47 17.52
N ALA A 152 19.52 5.26 16.54
CA ALA A 152 20.74 6.07 16.64
C ALA A 152 20.52 7.45 16.05
N SER A 153 21.34 8.43 16.49
CA SER A 153 21.35 9.77 15.90
C SER A 153 21.82 9.75 14.44
N ALA A 154 21.26 10.64 13.62
CA ALA A 154 21.63 10.77 12.21
C ALA A 154 23.15 10.99 12.02
N ALA A 155 23.81 11.64 12.97
CA ALA A 155 25.25 11.85 12.94
C ALA A 155 26.09 10.59 13.21
N GLN A 156 25.49 9.54 13.75
CA GLN A 156 26.17 8.28 14.12
C GLN A 156 25.90 7.14 13.11
N LEU A 157 25.13 7.40 12.07
CA LEU A 157 24.78 6.40 11.07
C LEU A 157 25.98 6.00 10.22
N SER A 158 26.02 4.72 9.87
CA SER A 158 26.91 4.24 8.81
C SER A 158 26.52 4.82 7.45
N PRO A 159 27.42 4.83 6.46
CA PRO A 159 27.10 5.35 5.11
C PRO A 159 25.86 4.67 4.47
N ILE A 160 25.62 3.39 4.76
CA ILE A 160 24.46 2.63 4.25
C ILE A 160 23.18 3.09 4.92
N GLU A 161 23.18 3.24 6.25
CA GLU A 161 22.04 3.73 7.02
C GLU A 161 21.71 5.18 6.66
N ALA A 162 22.73 6.02 6.42
CA ALA A 162 22.54 7.39 5.96
C ALA A 162 21.87 7.45 4.57
N ALA A 163 22.24 6.54 3.64
CA ALA A 163 21.59 6.42 2.35
C ALA A 163 20.14 5.95 2.46
N GLN A 164 19.85 5.03 3.39
CA GLN A 164 18.48 4.58 3.69
C GLN A 164 17.65 5.69 4.30
N LEU A 165 18.21 6.44 5.25
CA LEU A 165 17.56 7.61 5.84
C LEU A 165 17.20 8.65 4.77
N ALA A 166 18.12 8.97 3.86
CA ALA A 166 17.87 9.91 2.77
C ALA A 166 16.75 9.43 1.84
N SER A 167 16.70 8.12 1.54
CA SER A 167 15.65 7.52 0.73
C SER A 167 14.29 7.56 1.44
N ALA A 168 14.26 7.33 2.75
CA ALA A 168 13.06 7.40 3.56
C ALA A 168 12.51 8.83 3.64
N LEU A 169 13.38 9.82 3.83
CA LEU A 169 13.01 11.24 3.81
C LEU A 169 12.45 11.67 2.45
N ALA A 170 13.09 11.25 1.36
CA ALA A 170 12.60 11.53 0.01
C ALA A 170 11.21 10.93 -0.24
N ALA A 171 10.95 9.72 0.24
CA ALA A 171 9.64 9.07 0.15
C ALA A 171 8.56 9.84 0.92
N LEU A 172 8.88 10.32 2.12
CA LEU A 172 7.97 11.15 2.92
C LEU A 172 7.69 12.50 2.24
N ALA A 173 8.70 13.16 1.69
CA ALA A 173 8.57 14.46 1.02
C ALA A 173 7.84 14.38 -0.32
N GLY A 174 7.95 13.26 -1.03
CA GLY A 174 7.33 13.06 -2.35
C GLY A 174 5.86 12.70 -2.35
N GLY A 175 5.21 12.53 -1.18
CA GLY A 175 3.79 12.18 -1.08
C GLY A 175 3.43 10.80 -1.67
N GLY A 176 4.42 10.02 -2.05
CA GLY A 176 4.26 8.70 -2.63
C GLY A 176 4.20 7.61 -1.58
N GLY A 177 3.12 7.54 -0.83
CA GLY A 177 2.75 6.41 0.03
C GLY A 177 3.83 5.92 1.01
N PHE A 178 3.42 5.52 2.18
CA PHE A 178 4.22 5.07 3.32
C PHE A 178 5.12 3.83 3.11
N ASP A 179 5.19 3.26 1.92
CA ASP A 179 6.01 2.09 1.63
C ASP A 179 7.41 2.50 1.16
N VAL A 180 8.28 2.85 2.12
CA VAL A 180 9.68 3.23 1.83
C VAL A 180 10.45 2.09 1.16
N ILE A 181 10.23 0.85 1.61
CA ILE A 181 10.90 -0.32 1.03
C ILE A 181 10.31 -0.65 -0.35
N GLY A 182 8.99 -0.55 -0.51
CA GLY A 182 8.33 -0.71 -1.80
C GLY A 182 8.71 0.38 -2.79
N ASN A 183 8.83 1.63 -2.33
CA ASN A 183 9.27 2.73 -3.17
C ASN A 183 10.75 2.60 -3.56
N LEU A 184 11.62 2.19 -2.65
CA LEU A 184 13.02 1.90 -2.96
C LEU A 184 13.13 0.73 -3.95
N ARG A 185 12.32 -0.31 -3.78
CA ARG A 185 12.21 -1.44 -4.71
C ARG A 185 11.73 -0.99 -6.08
N SER A 186 10.68 -0.16 -6.14
CA SER A 186 10.12 0.35 -7.39
C SER A 186 11.06 1.33 -8.10
N PHE A 187 11.76 2.18 -7.36
CA PHE A 187 12.77 3.09 -7.90
C PHE A 187 13.92 2.33 -8.55
N ALA A 188 14.44 1.30 -7.89
CA ALA A 188 15.48 0.43 -8.41
C ALA A 188 14.96 -0.61 -9.43
N ARG A 189 13.62 -0.66 -9.67
CA ARG A 189 12.95 -1.71 -10.46
C ARG A 189 13.34 -3.12 -10.04
N LEU A 190 13.47 -3.32 -8.73
CA LEU A 190 13.83 -4.61 -8.13
C LEU A 190 12.56 -5.38 -7.75
N ASP A 191 12.58 -6.68 -7.97
CA ASP A 191 11.50 -7.57 -7.53
C ASP A 191 11.65 -7.95 -6.05
N ARG A 192 12.89 -7.88 -5.57
CA ARG A 192 13.24 -8.19 -4.17
C ARG A 192 14.31 -7.24 -3.65
N LEU A 193 14.11 -6.77 -2.41
CA LEU A 193 15.10 -6.03 -1.64
C LEU A 193 15.13 -6.64 -0.23
N ALA A 194 16.31 -7.03 0.21
CA ALA A 194 16.51 -7.62 1.51
C ALA A 194 17.69 -6.97 2.21
N PHE A 195 17.56 -6.80 3.53
CA PHE A 195 18.62 -6.35 4.42
C PHE A 195 18.92 -7.50 5.37
N ALA A 196 20.18 -7.80 5.54
CA ALA A 196 20.62 -8.83 6.47
C ALA A 196 21.80 -8.32 7.28
N GLU A 197 21.76 -8.58 8.58
CA GLU A 197 22.88 -8.34 9.49
C GLU A 197 23.53 -9.69 9.80
N GLY A 198 24.82 -9.76 9.56
CA GLY A 198 25.62 -10.97 9.79
C GLY A 198 26.95 -10.65 10.48
N ALA A 199 27.74 -11.68 10.74
CA ALA A 199 29.07 -11.55 11.37
C ALA A 199 30.03 -10.64 10.54
N ALA A 200 29.77 -10.48 9.25
CA ALA A 200 30.52 -9.63 8.33
C ALA A 200 29.99 -8.18 8.26
N GLY A 201 28.97 -7.82 9.05
CA GLY A 201 28.28 -6.51 9.01
C GLY A 201 26.94 -6.56 8.26
N MET A 202 26.35 -5.38 8.07
CA MET A 202 25.08 -5.25 7.37
C MET A 202 25.29 -5.42 5.84
N THR A 203 24.46 -6.26 5.24
CA THR A 203 24.44 -6.47 3.79
C THR A 203 23.08 -6.08 3.21
N VAL A 204 23.09 -5.55 2.00
CA VAL A 204 21.90 -5.20 1.23
C VAL A 204 21.88 -6.05 -0.03
N ALA A 205 20.82 -6.81 -0.23
CA ALA A 205 20.61 -7.63 -1.40
C ALA A 205 19.45 -7.07 -2.22
N GLY A 206 19.69 -6.73 -3.48
CA GLY A 206 18.68 -6.28 -4.41
C GLY A 206 18.63 -7.22 -5.60
N GLY A 207 17.45 -7.75 -5.92
CA GLY A 207 17.31 -8.73 -6.97
C GLY A 207 16.11 -8.51 -7.86
N LYS A 208 16.25 -8.99 -9.11
CA LYS A 208 15.22 -8.88 -10.15
C LYS A 208 15.14 -10.16 -10.97
N TYR A 209 13.91 -10.52 -11.35
CA TYR A 209 13.69 -11.51 -12.40
C TYR A 209 13.96 -10.90 -13.76
N VAL A 210 14.98 -11.44 -14.47
CA VAL A 210 15.31 -11.05 -15.83
C VAL A 210 14.39 -11.77 -16.81
N THR A 211 14.03 -13.01 -16.47
CA THR A 211 13.02 -13.85 -17.12
C THR A 211 12.26 -14.60 -16.02
N ASP A 212 11.18 -15.33 -16.37
CA ASP A 212 10.42 -16.13 -15.42
C ASP A 212 11.27 -17.18 -14.67
N ASP A 213 12.40 -17.59 -15.30
CA ASP A 213 13.29 -18.63 -14.78
C ASP A 213 14.65 -18.13 -14.32
N VAL A 214 15.00 -16.87 -14.59
CA VAL A 214 16.32 -16.29 -14.27
C VAL A 214 16.18 -15.13 -13.31
N TYR A 215 16.74 -15.29 -12.12
CA TYR A 215 16.79 -14.27 -11.09
C TYR A 215 18.22 -13.77 -10.91
N LEU A 216 18.41 -12.46 -10.98
CA LEU A 216 19.68 -11.78 -10.73
C LEU A 216 19.59 -11.04 -9.41
N GLU A 217 20.58 -11.22 -8.54
CA GLU A 217 20.70 -10.54 -7.26
C GLU A 217 22.08 -9.93 -7.10
N ILE A 218 22.15 -8.71 -6.62
CA ILE A 218 23.38 -8.02 -6.25
C ILE A 218 23.34 -7.82 -4.75
N ILE A 219 24.39 -8.24 -4.07
CA ILE A 219 24.56 -8.13 -2.64
C ILE A 219 25.70 -7.13 -2.41
N GLY A 220 25.42 -6.07 -1.68
CA GLY A 220 26.39 -5.04 -1.31
C GLY A 220 26.53 -4.93 0.20
N GLY A 221 27.64 -4.36 0.67
CA GLY A 221 27.96 -4.23 2.09
C GLY A 221 28.72 -5.44 2.65
N GLY A 222 28.97 -5.40 3.96
CA GLY A 222 29.79 -6.42 4.61
C GLY A 222 31.30 -6.28 4.32
N ARG A 223 32.10 -7.10 4.99
CA ARG A 223 33.57 -7.08 4.84
C ARG A 223 34.10 -7.80 3.61
N GLU A 224 33.25 -8.60 2.97
CA GLU A 224 33.62 -9.43 1.81
C GLU A 224 33.45 -8.70 0.47
N GLY A 225 32.93 -7.48 0.51
CA GLY A 225 32.70 -6.66 -0.69
C GLY A 225 31.42 -7.02 -1.45
N PRO A 226 31.19 -6.41 -2.62
CA PRO A 226 30.00 -6.67 -3.41
C PRO A 226 30.03 -8.07 -4.05
N GLU A 227 28.88 -8.74 -4.06
CA GLU A 227 28.67 -10.02 -4.71
C GLU A 227 27.53 -9.93 -5.72
N ALA A 228 27.64 -10.67 -6.82
CA ALA A 228 26.55 -10.87 -7.76
C ALA A 228 26.16 -12.36 -7.79
N GLN A 229 24.86 -12.61 -7.72
CA GLN A 229 24.31 -13.96 -7.78
C GLN A 229 23.31 -14.06 -8.93
N VAL A 230 23.42 -15.12 -9.71
CA VAL A 230 22.46 -15.49 -10.73
C VAL A 230 21.86 -16.84 -10.36
N GLU A 231 20.56 -16.90 -10.22
CA GLU A 231 19.83 -18.16 -10.03
C GLU A 231 19.01 -18.46 -11.29
N TRP A 232 19.30 -19.59 -11.91
CA TRP A 232 18.54 -20.11 -13.04
C TRP A 232 17.72 -21.32 -12.60
N ARG A 233 16.40 -21.18 -12.67
CA ARG A 233 15.45 -22.23 -12.36
C ARG A 233 15.24 -23.13 -13.58
N ILE A 234 15.89 -24.29 -13.57
CA ILE A 234 15.79 -25.29 -14.66
C ILE A 234 14.46 -26.06 -14.55
N ARG A 235 14.01 -26.31 -13.32
CA ARG A 235 12.71 -26.93 -13.00
C ARG A 235 12.18 -26.37 -11.68
N ARG A 236 10.90 -26.62 -11.36
CA ARG A 236 10.31 -26.17 -10.08
C ARG A 236 11.10 -26.61 -8.85
N THR A 237 11.80 -27.72 -8.93
CA THR A 237 12.57 -28.34 -7.85
C THR A 237 14.09 -28.18 -7.98
N LEU A 238 14.59 -27.66 -9.12
CA LEU A 238 16.02 -27.60 -9.43
C LEU A 238 16.42 -26.22 -9.92
N SER A 239 17.36 -25.58 -9.21
CA SER A 239 17.99 -24.31 -9.61
C SER A 239 19.49 -24.45 -9.66
N LEU A 240 20.10 -23.80 -10.63
CA LEU A 240 21.53 -23.56 -10.73
C LEU A 240 21.83 -22.16 -10.20
N VAL A 241 22.71 -22.05 -9.23
CA VAL A 241 23.10 -20.78 -8.60
C VAL A 241 24.56 -20.52 -8.84
N SER A 242 24.86 -19.43 -9.55
CA SER A 242 26.21 -18.93 -9.73
C SER A 242 26.39 -17.65 -8.90
N ARG A 243 27.46 -17.57 -8.12
CA ARG A 243 27.81 -16.42 -7.30
C ARG A 243 29.23 -15.99 -7.64
N ILE A 244 29.41 -14.68 -7.84
CA ILE A 244 30.70 -14.06 -8.12
C ILE A 244 30.93 -12.99 -7.07
N GLY A 245 31.96 -13.16 -6.26
CA GLY A 245 32.40 -12.19 -5.25
C GLY A 245 33.27 -11.09 -5.82
N GLY A 246 33.34 -9.95 -5.15
CA GLY A 246 34.13 -8.77 -5.56
C GLY A 246 35.64 -9.00 -5.64
N GLN A 247 36.14 -10.08 -5.04
CA GLN A 247 37.54 -10.50 -5.12
C GLN A 247 37.83 -11.51 -6.23
N GLY A 248 36.84 -11.77 -7.10
CA GLY A 248 36.98 -12.69 -8.24
C GLY A 248 36.67 -14.15 -7.90
N ASP A 249 36.19 -14.44 -6.71
CA ASP A 249 35.75 -15.78 -6.31
C ASP A 249 34.47 -16.12 -7.06
N ALA A 250 34.47 -17.24 -7.77
CA ALA A 250 33.29 -17.77 -8.44
C ALA A 250 32.88 -19.08 -7.78
N LYS A 251 31.61 -19.17 -7.37
CA LYS A 251 31.00 -20.39 -6.80
C LYS A 251 29.81 -20.80 -7.64
N LEU A 252 29.79 -22.07 -8.07
CA LEU A 252 28.66 -22.66 -8.75
C LEU A 252 28.04 -23.72 -7.83
N SER A 253 26.72 -23.63 -7.61
CA SER A 253 26.00 -24.56 -6.77
C SER A 253 24.70 -24.99 -7.42
N VAL A 254 24.27 -26.20 -7.14
CA VAL A 254 22.99 -26.74 -7.56
C VAL A 254 22.10 -26.81 -6.34
N ARG A 255 20.95 -26.15 -6.39
CA ARG A 255 19.96 -26.17 -5.32
C ARG A 255 18.78 -27.08 -5.72
N TRP A 256 18.57 -28.09 -4.93
CA TRP A 256 17.42 -28.95 -5.08
C TRP A 256 16.45 -28.75 -3.92
N ARG A 257 15.19 -28.42 -4.21
CA ARG A 257 14.12 -28.28 -3.22
C ARG A 257 13.06 -29.33 -3.50
N LYS A 258 12.75 -30.12 -2.50
CA LYS A 258 11.64 -31.07 -2.53
C LYS A 258 10.54 -30.49 -1.65
N ASP A 259 9.42 -30.11 -2.26
CA ASP A 259 8.23 -29.73 -1.52
C ASP A 259 7.53 -31.01 -1.06
N TYR A 260 7.28 -31.11 0.24
CA TYR A 260 6.51 -32.19 0.85
C TYR A 260 5.07 -31.75 1.02
#